data_6740c8ca850e559e48e9a20d529eb45b
#
_entry.id   6740c8ca850e559e48e9a20d529eb45b
#
_cell.length_a   1.000
_cell.length_b   1.000
_cell.length_c   1.000
_cell.angle_alpha   90.00
_cell.angle_beta   90.00
_cell.angle_gamma   90.00
#
_symmetry.space_group_name_H-M   'P 1'
#
loop_
_entity.id
_entity.type
_entity.pdbx_description
1 polymer ?
#
loop_
_entity_poly.entity_id
_entity_poly.type
_entity_poly.pdbx_seq_one_letter_code
_entity_poly.pdbx_strand_id
1 'polypeptide(L)'
;FCHFLDGQSFGNQNPSLLQFLINMERQAPDNIQKVLIQQANSSKFYEYIYQRIQDHIKLEDNMKHGFIFVYGIGDIFPYLRTNVFLTNYERYNQTDKYKLIVFYPGHQVNNSFSLFDLLDDSNTYRATLLLNENNE
;
A
#
# COMPACT_ATOMS: atom_id res chain seq x y z
N PHE A 1 -0.77 3.33 -6.96
CA PHE A 1 -0.21 2.10 -7.58
C PHE A 1 -0.04 2.28 -9.10
N CYS A 2 -1.04 2.78 -9.83
CA CYS A 2 -0.92 3.02 -11.27
C CYS A 2 0.28 3.93 -11.64
N HIS A 3 0.54 5.01 -10.91
CA HIS A 3 1.72 5.84 -11.12
C HIS A 3 3.04 5.09 -10.92
N PHE A 4 3.08 4.14 -9.98
CA PHE A 4 4.25 3.28 -9.82
C PHE A 4 4.45 2.38 -11.02
N LEU A 5 3.38 1.74 -11.52
CA LEU A 5 3.45 0.87 -12.70
C LEU A 5 3.81 1.64 -13.98
N ASP A 6 3.29 2.87 -14.11
CA ASP A 6 3.58 3.72 -15.26
C ASP A 6 5.05 4.19 -15.27
N GLY A 7 5.65 4.38 -14.10
CA GLY A 7 7.08 4.69 -13.97
C GLY A 7 8.03 3.51 -14.19
N GLN A 8 7.53 2.27 -14.33
CA GLN A 8 8.37 1.09 -14.62
C GLN A 8 8.49 0.89 -16.13
N SER A 9 9.72 0.83 -16.62
CA SER A 9 10.00 0.47 -18.02
C SER A 9 9.83 -1.03 -18.23
N PHE A 10 9.20 -1.43 -19.31
CA PHE A 10 9.10 -2.83 -19.72
C PHE A 10 9.82 -3.04 -21.06
N GLY A 11 11.00 -3.65 -21.00
CA GLY A 11 11.84 -3.95 -22.18
C GLY A 11 12.52 -2.73 -22.80
N ASN A 12 13.17 -2.93 -23.94
CA ASN A 12 13.96 -1.91 -24.65
C ASN A 12 13.12 -0.94 -25.50
N GLN A 13 11.81 -1.13 -25.59
CA GLN A 13 10.89 -0.35 -26.43
C GLN A 13 9.75 0.21 -25.58
N ASN A 14 10.03 1.10 -24.74
CA ASN A 14 9.21 2.16 -24.11
C ASN A 14 7.68 2.10 -23.90
N PRO A 15 6.94 0.99 -23.82
CA PRO A 15 5.68 1.04 -23.08
C PRO A 15 6.00 0.94 -21.58
N SER A 16 5.32 1.75 -20.78
CA SER A 16 5.34 1.53 -19.34
C SER A 16 4.75 0.14 -19.00
N LEU A 17 5.11 -0.40 -17.84
CA LEU A 17 4.53 -1.66 -17.38
C LEU A 17 2.99 -1.58 -17.31
N LEU A 18 2.44 -0.44 -16.91
CA LEU A 18 1.01 -0.20 -16.88
C LEU A 18 0.38 -0.37 -18.29
N GLN A 19 0.96 0.27 -19.30
CA GLN A 19 0.47 0.19 -20.68
C GLN A 19 0.56 -1.24 -21.22
N PHE A 20 1.65 -1.94 -20.92
CA PHE A 20 1.80 -3.35 -21.29
C PHE A 20 0.70 -4.22 -20.65
N LEU A 21 0.42 -4.05 -19.37
CA LEU A 21 -0.63 -4.80 -18.65
C LEU A 21 -2.03 -4.53 -19.21
N ILE A 22 -2.35 -3.26 -19.52
CA ILE A 22 -3.62 -2.90 -20.17
C ILE A 22 -3.79 -3.61 -21.52
N ASN A 23 -2.73 -3.66 -22.32
CA ASN A 23 -2.78 -4.32 -23.62
C ASN A 23 -2.91 -5.85 -23.52
N MET A 24 -2.34 -6.44 -22.47
CA MET A 24 -2.38 -7.89 -22.23
C MET A 24 -3.65 -8.36 -21.52
N GLU A 25 -4.41 -7.47 -20.88
CA GLU A 25 -5.59 -7.82 -20.08
C GLU A 25 -6.61 -8.66 -20.83
N ARG A 26 -6.83 -8.34 -22.11
CA ARG A 26 -7.77 -9.07 -22.98
C ARG A 26 -7.29 -10.46 -23.38
N GLN A 27 -5.99 -10.72 -23.32
CA GLN A 27 -5.37 -11.94 -23.84
C GLN A 27 -5.06 -12.97 -22.75
N ALA A 28 -4.68 -12.51 -21.55
CA ALA A 28 -4.19 -13.36 -20.48
C ALA A 28 -4.47 -12.77 -19.08
N PRO A 29 -5.75 -12.65 -18.66
CA PRO A 29 -6.14 -12.00 -17.40
C PRO A 29 -5.48 -12.64 -16.16
N ASP A 30 -5.38 -13.96 -16.10
CA ASP A 30 -4.78 -14.67 -14.96
C ASP A 30 -3.28 -14.37 -14.79
N ASN A 31 -2.57 -14.13 -15.89
CA ASN A 31 -1.16 -13.75 -15.85
C ASN A 31 -0.99 -12.33 -15.34
N ILE A 32 -1.91 -11.44 -15.70
CA ILE A 32 -1.91 -10.04 -15.23
C ILE A 32 -2.11 -9.99 -13.72
N GLN A 33 -3.06 -10.74 -13.20
CA GLN A 33 -3.31 -10.81 -11.76
C GLN A 33 -2.04 -11.20 -10.99
N LYS A 34 -1.31 -12.21 -11.46
CA LYS A 34 -0.03 -12.62 -10.84
C LYS A 34 1.00 -11.50 -10.86
N VAL A 35 1.13 -10.79 -11.99
CA VAL A 35 2.05 -9.67 -12.12
C VAL A 35 1.65 -8.53 -11.19
N LEU A 36 0.36 -8.18 -11.11
CA LEU A 36 -0.12 -7.13 -10.21
C LEU A 36 0.15 -7.47 -8.74
N ILE A 37 -0.11 -8.71 -8.30
CA ILE A 37 0.22 -9.17 -6.95
C ILE A 37 1.72 -9.04 -6.70
N GLN A 38 2.56 -9.49 -7.62
CA GLN A 38 4.02 -9.41 -7.51
C GLN A 38 4.50 -7.95 -7.41
N GLN A 39 3.98 -7.06 -8.24
CA GLN A 39 4.36 -5.65 -8.23
C GLN A 39 3.89 -4.93 -6.97
N ALA A 40 2.65 -5.16 -6.53
CA ALA A 40 2.08 -4.55 -5.32
C ALA A 40 2.80 -4.99 -4.03
N ASN A 41 3.44 -6.17 -4.04
CA ASN A 41 4.19 -6.69 -2.90
C ASN A 41 5.72 -6.60 -3.08
N SER A 42 6.20 -5.92 -4.12
CA SER A 42 7.63 -5.77 -4.40
C SER A 42 8.30 -4.73 -3.50
N SER A 43 9.58 -4.92 -3.18
CA SER A 43 10.40 -3.93 -2.48
C SER A 43 10.42 -2.58 -3.22
N LYS A 44 10.44 -2.61 -4.56
CA LYS A 44 10.39 -1.41 -5.41
C LYS A 44 9.16 -0.56 -5.18
N PHE A 45 8.00 -1.19 -4.95
CA PHE A 45 6.78 -0.45 -4.64
C PHE A 45 6.85 0.23 -3.27
N TYR A 46 7.35 -0.45 -2.25
CA TYR A 46 7.53 0.13 -0.91
C TYR A 46 8.61 1.22 -0.90
N GLU A 47 9.72 1.02 -1.62
CA GLU A 47 10.74 2.05 -1.83
C GLU A 47 10.17 3.29 -2.52
N TYR A 48 9.34 3.11 -3.55
CA TYR A 48 8.66 4.20 -4.21
C TYR A 48 7.78 5.01 -3.24
N ILE A 49 6.96 4.33 -2.42
CA ILE A 49 6.12 5.01 -1.41
C ILE A 49 7.01 5.74 -0.42
N TYR A 50 8.03 5.08 0.12
CA TYR A 50 8.96 5.67 1.06
C TYR A 50 9.63 6.93 0.47
N GLN A 51 10.13 6.85 -0.76
CA GLN A 51 10.77 7.98 -1.42
C GLN A 51 9.81 9.16 -1.61
N ARG A 52 8.57 8.90 -2.01
CA ARG A 52 7.53 9.94 -2.14
C ARG A 52 7.26 10.66 -0.81
N ILE A 53 7.21 9.90 0.29
CA ILE A 53 7.06 10.47 1.63
C ILE A 53 8.29 11.30 2.01
N GLN A 54 9.51 10.78 1.77
CA GLN A 54 10.74 11.49 2.09
C GLN A 54 10.87 12.79 1.31
N ASP A 55 10.53 12.78 0.02
CA ASP A 55 10.58 13.99 -0.82
C ASP A 55 9.59 15.06 -0.31
N HIS A 56 8.40 14.64 0.15
CA HIS A 56 7.43 15.56 0.73
C HIS A 56 7.92 16.13 2.07
N ILE A 57 8.47 15.31 2.95
CA ILE A 57 8.99 15.74 4.25
C ILE A 57 10.19 16.67 4.11
N LYS A 58 11.06 16.48 3.11
CA LYS A 58 12.21 17.35 2.85
C LYS A 58 11.82 18.76 2.42
N LEU A 59 10.65 18.94 1.80
CA LEU A 59 10.16 20.24 1.38
C LEU A 59 9.73 21.13 2.56
N GLU A 60 9.48 20.53 3.73
CA GLU A 60 9.05 21.21 4.95
C GLU A 60 10.12 21.08 6.04
N ASP A 61 11.16 21.89 5.97
CA ASP A 61 12.33 21.90 6.90
C ASP A 61 11.97 22.06 8.39
N ASN A 62 10.71 22.36 8.72
CA ASN A 62 10.24 22.64 10.08
C ASN A 62 9.37 21.50 10.69
N MET A 63 9.13 20.42 10.00
CA MET A 63 8.33 19.32 10.56
C MET A 63 9.13 18.51 11.59
N LYS A 64 8.94 18.83 12.87
CA LYS A 64 9.49 18.02 13.98
C LYS A 64 8.73 16.69 14.15
N HIS A 65 7.40 16.69 13.90
CA HIS A 65 6.53 15.51 13.96
C HIS A 65 5.40 15.69 12.96
N GLY A 66 5.24 14.76 12.04
CA GLY A 66 4.18 14.76 11.04
C GLY A 66 3.28 13.54 11.15
N PHE A 67 2.09 13.62 10.51
CA PHE A 67 1.22 12.48 10.27
C PHE A 67 1.07 12.25 8.77
N ILE A 68 1.28 11.01 8.36
CA ILE A 68 1.06 10.57 6.98
C ILE A 68 -0.21 9.74 6.95
N PHE A 69 -1.20 10.21 6.23
CA PHE A 69 -2.47 9.52 6.06
C PHE A 69 -2.44 8.64 4.81
N VAL A 70 -2.70 7.34 4.99
CA VAL A 70 -2.79 6.37 3.90
C VAL A 70 -4.24 5.91 3.78
N TYR A 71 -4.83 6.12 2.62
CA TYR A 71 -6.18 5.71 2.30
C TYR A 71 -6.21 5.01 0.93
N GLY A 72 -7.32 4.33 0.61
CA GLY A 72 -7.52 3.67 -0.67
C GLY A 72 -6.70 2.37 -0.85
N ILE A 73 -6.18 1.77 0.23
CA ILE A 73 -5.53 0.44 0.11
C ILE A 73 -6.55 -0.60 -0.36
N GLY A 74 -7.82 -0.47 0.03
CA GLY A 74 -8.90 -1.32 -0.44
C GLY A 74 -9.10 -1.30 -1.96
N ASP A 75 -8.75 -0.20 -2.63
CA ASP A 75 -8.87 -0.07 -4.09
C ASP A 75 -7.86 -0.94 -4.85
N ILE A 76 -6.80 -1.37 -4.16
CA ILE A 76 -5.78 -2.28 -4.72
C ILE A 76 -6.11 -3.74 -4.42
N PHE A 77 -7.12 -4.01 -3.60
CA PHE A 77 -7.58 -5.39 -3.35
C PHE A 77 -8.05 -6.05 -4.67
N PRO A 78 -7.74 -7.34 -4.95
CA PRO A 78 -7.09 -8.31 -4.07
C PRO A 78 -5.56 -8.37 -4.17
N TYR A 79 -4.91 -7.46 -4.89
CA TYR A 79 -3.47 -7.50 -5.19
C TYR A 79 -2.60 -7.16 -3.98
N LEU A 80 -3.12 -6.31 -3.07
CA LEU A 80 -2.47 -5.93 -1.82
C LEU A 80 -3.50 -5.89 -0.69
N ARG A 81 -3.16 -6.51 0.44
CA ARG A 81 -3.93 -6.42 1.69
C ARG A 81 -3.27 -5.42 2.63
N THR A 82 -4.06 -4.75 3.46
CA THR A 82 -3.58 -3.75 4.41
C THR A 82 -2.58 -4.31 5.42
N ASN A 83 -2.83 -5.52 5.95
CA ASN A 83 -1.90 -6.20 6.87
C ASN A 83 -0.54 -6.46 6.21
N VAL A 84 -0.53 -6.89 4.96
CA VAL A 84 0.70 -7.11 4.18
C VAL A 84 1.42 -5.79 3.92
N PHE A 85 0.66 -4.74 3.59
CA PHE A 85 1.20 -3.41 3.43
C PHE A 85 1.90 -2.93 4.70
N LEU A 86 1.22 -2.95 5.84
CA LEU A 86 1.75 -2.50 7.12
C LEU A 86 3.00 -3.28 7.54
N THR A 87 2.96 -4.63 7.46
CA THR A 87 4.10 -5.49 7.80
C THR A 87 5.33 -5.20 6.95
N ASN A 88 5.15 -5.01 5.64
CA ASN A 88 6.28 -4.74 4.75
C ASN A 88 6.78 -3.30 4.88
N TYR A 89 5.87 -2.34 5.06
CA TYR A 89 6.24 -0.93 5.19
C TYR A 89 6.95 -0.63 6.52
N GLU A 90 6.74 -1.41 7.58
CA GLU A 90 7.45 -1.27 8.86
C GLU A 90 8.98 -1.23 8.68
N ARG A 91 9.51 -1.96 7.70
CA ARG A 91 10.96 -1.98 7.40
C ARG A 91 11.50 -0.64 6.90
N TYR A 92 10.65 0.17 6.30
CA TYR A 92 10.98 1.51 5.78
C TYR A 92 10.65 2.61 6.77
N ASN A 93 9.72 2.36 7.70
CA ASN A 93 9.26 3.33 8.70
C ASN A 93 10.12 3.31 9.98
N GLN A 94 11.42 3.52 9.84
CA GLN A 94 12.39 3.53 10.95
C GLN A 94 12.70 4.95 11.43
N THR A 95 11.74 5.85 11.40
CA THR A 95 11.93 7.26 11.75
C THR A 95 10.86 7.74 12.72
N ASP A 96 11.29 8.59 13.67
CA ASP A 96 10.36 9.30 14.56
C ASP A 96 9.81 10.60 13.97
N LYS A 97 10.18 10.93 12.72
CA LYS A 97 9.77 12.18 12.06
C LYS A 97 8.29 12.22 11.72
N TYR A 98 7.66 11.07 11.51
CA TYR A 98 6.24 10.97 11.22
C TYR A 98 5.63 9.70 11.78
N LYS A 99 4.30 9.72 11.93
CA LYS A 99 3.49 8.55 12.22
C LYS A 99 2.59 8.23 11.03
N LEU A 100 2.49 6.95 10.68
CA LEU A 100 1.62 6.48 9.62
C LEU A 100 0.23 6.19 10.20
N ILE A 101 -0.80 6.82 9.63
CA ILE A 101 -2.20 6.57 9.96
C ILE A 101 -2.84 5.94 8.72
N VAL A 102 -3.36 4.72 8.88
CA VAL A 102 -3.95 3.96 7.79
C VAL A 102 -5.46 3.86 7.99
N PHE A 103 -6.22 4.21 6.96
CA PHE A 103 -7.65 3.98 6.92
C PHE A 103 -7.90 2.55 6.43
N TYR A 104 -8.42 1.73 7.31
CA TYR A 104 -8.66 0.32 7.06
C TYR A 104 -10.12 0.09 6.65
N PRO A 105 -10.38 -0.52 5.50
CA PRO A 105 -11.75 -0.79 5.06
C PRO A 105 -12.30 -2.06 5.72
N GLY A 106 -12.77 -1.97 6.96
CA GLY A 106 -13.30 -3.08 7.73
C GLY A 106 -13.38 -2.77 9.21
N HIS A 107 -13.76 -3.76 10.02
CA HIS A 107 -13.96 -3.62 11.45
C HIS A 107 -12.92 -4.37 12.26
N GLN A 108 -12.71 -3.92 13.49
CA GLN A 108 -11.98 -4.69 14.50
C GLN A 108 -12.96 -5.40 15.42
N VAL A 109 -12.82 -6.73 15.52
CA VAL A 109 -13.55 -7.54 16.49
C VAL A 109 -12.55 -8.22 17.41
N ASN A 110 -12.57 -7.90 18.69
CA ASN A 110 -11.54 -8.31 19.66
C ASN A 110 -10.14 -7.84 19.22
N ASN A 111 -9.22 -8.80 18.98
CA ASN A 111 -7.87 -8.53 18.51
C ASN A 111 -7.66 -8.87 17.02
N SER A 112 -8.74 -9.10 16.28
CA SER A 112 -8.67 -9.42 14.84
C SER A 112 -9.29 -8.30 14.03
N PHE A 113 -8.69 -8.02 12.86
CA PHE A 113 -9.28 -7.12 11.87
C PHE A 113 -9.97 -7.96 10.80
N SER A 114 -11.16 -7.55 10.40
CA SER A 114 -11.90 -8.16 9.30
C SER A 114 -11.95 -7.20 8.12
N LEU A 115 -11.31 -7.59 7.01
CA LEU A 115 -11.29 -6.80 5.79
C LEU A 115 -12.64 -6.94 5.08
N PHE A 116 -13.34 -5.82 4.84
CA PHE A 116 -14.69 -5.77 4.28
C PHE A 116 -15.69 -6.68 5.03
N ASP A 117 -15.44 -6.97 6.32
CA ASP A 117 -16.22 -7.89 7.15
C ASP A 117 -16.32 -9.35 6.63
N LEU A 118 -15.48 -9.71 5.69
CA LEU A 118 -15.48 -11.00 5.00
C LEU A 118 -14.19 -11.80 5.18
N LEU A 119 -13.07 -11.12 5.39
CA LEU A 119 -11.75 -11.74 5.40
C LEU A 119 -11.04 -11.40 6.71
N ASP A 120 -10.75 -12.43 7.50
CA ASP A 120 -9.96 -12.26 8.71
C ASP A 120 -8.50 -11.96 8.37
N ASP A 121 -8.00 -10.84 8.88
CA ASP A 121 -6.59 -10.47 8.81
C ASP A 121 -5.92 -10.85 10.14
N SER A 122 -4.96 -11.75 10.09
CA SER A 122 -4.16 -12.09 11.27
C SER A 122 -3.34 -10.87 11.71
N ASN A 123 -3.45 -10.51 12.99
CA ASN A 123 -2.74 -9.38 13.60
C ASN A 123 -1.27 -9.70 13.82
N THR A 124 -0.47 -9.52 12.79
CA THR A 124 1.00 -9.70 12.88
C THR A 124 1.77 -8.40 12.87
N TYR A 125 1.10 -7.26 12.75
CA TYR A 125 1.72 -5.93 12.70
C TYR A 125 1.45 -5.11 13.97
N ARG A 126 2.38 -4.23 14.29
CA ARG A 126 2.26 -3.31 15.42
C ARG A 126 1.45 -2.08 15.02
N ALA A 127 0.13 -2.15 15.20
CA ALA A 127 -0.75 -1.01 14.99
C ALA A 127 -1.61 -0.76 16.22
N THR A 128 -1.90 0.51 16.48
CA THR A 128 -2.83 0.93 17.51
C THR A 128 -4.10 1.42 16.82
N LEU A 129 -5.25 0.87 17.19
CA LEU A 129 -6.54 1.36 16.75
C LEU A 129 -6.78 2.75 17.33
N LEU A 130 -7.04 3.74 16.48
CA LEU A 130 -7.34 5.10 16.91
C LEU A 130 -8.86 5.34 17.00
N LEU A 131 -9.60 4.89 15.99
CA LEU A 131 -11.05 5.06 15.88
C LEU A 131 -11.67 3.77 15.35
N ASN A 132 -12.83 3.42 15.90
CA ASN A 132 -13.68 2.34 15.41
C ASN A 132 -15.13 2.85 15.42
N GLU A 133 -15.93 2.51 14.43
CA GLU A 133 -17.33 2.94 14.35
C GLU A 133 -18.20 2.47 15.54
N ASN A 134 -17.74 1.46 16.27
CA ASN A 134 -18.46 0.90 17.42
C ASN A 134 -18.17 1.59 18.76
N ASN A 135 -17.51 2.74 18.77
CA ASN A 135 -17.26 3.54 19.99
C ASN A 135 -18.27 4.70 20.15
N GLU A 136 -19.58 4.43 19.91
CA GLU A 136 -20.65 5.26 20.42
C GLU A 136 -21.21 4.68 21.72
#